data_44d1dd577c7ce2d7c9dcac0196bf8335
#
_entry.id   44d1dd577c7ce2d7c9dcac0196bf8335
#
_cell.length_a   1.000
_cell.length_b   1.000
_cell.length_c   1.000
_cell.angle_alpha   90.00
_cell.angle_beta   90.00
_cell.angle_gamma   90.00
#
_symmetry.space_group_name_H-M   'P 1'
#
loop_
_entity.id
_entity.type
_entity.pdbx_description
1 polymer ?
#
loop_
_entity_poly.entity_id
_entity_poly.type
_entity_poly.pdbx_seq_one_letter_code
_entity_poly.pdbx_strand_id
1 'polypeptide(L)'
;MLLSGDHNVIELCRFYANHDSGLQISRYNTSYNSIEQWPSYNTILNCTAYDNKDIKTCENADGFAAKLTCGEGNVFDGCISYCNSDDGWDLYAKPATGPIGVVTIKNCTAFGNGKLTDGSGSANGDMNGFKLGGSNGACPTPHVVENCLAFNNGATGFTDNGNGGAIKMSNCIAVNNGIYDKTKANFMCYRTSEDAEYTNIVSAAASKNAATDQFKGKLSHVLYNYKGVGTYWVNEWTCKDGAKTKYTGSEAKDYTVALSDFVNTTIPGYNASKGSYAADYHEVFRNADGSINVNQLYELKSDSRIYEAGVNGSKIGCSFEKQVEPGKTESNVESKGDAPKIDNAEDTAKEIESSVELTDEEKASIAAGSNISVSLVINDEVKTEEKELVEKNLSSLVENGNIGQIFDISIIKKIGDGEAVSAQVNKEVTLQIAVPEKLLNKDSNIERTYKIIRVHNGEVTVLDSDKCQFNEKTGVITFKTDKFSTYAIVYTDKAKEVISGGSEAGGKDNTDNGNNANIDVKEEPVLGSTADDSVNTGDNFNLYMYIMLLAVSGAALFLSKKKKCKNN
;
A
#
# COMPACT_ATOMS: atom_id res chain seq x y z
N MET A 1 -21.42 19.49 -2.42
CA MET A 1 -21.26 18.60 -3.61
C MET A 1 -21.80 17.22 -3.27
N LEU A 2 -22.56 16.57 -4.18
CA LEU A 2 -22.97 15.16 -4.03
C LEU A 2 -22.13 14.30 -4.98
N LEU A 3 -21.42 13.31 -4.44
CA LEU A 3 -20.68 12.30 -5.19
C LEU A 3 -21.46 10.98 -5.14
N SER A 4 -21.90 10.50 -6.30
CA SER A 4 -22.76 9.32 -6.42
C SER A 4 -22.23 8.26 -7.41
N GLY A 5 -21.02 8.42 -7.90
CA GLY A 5 -20.31 7.46 -8.73
C GLY A 5 -19.26 6.68 -7.97
N ASP A 6 -18.65 5.71 -8.64
CA ASP A 6 -17.62 4.83 -8.08
C ASP A 6 -16.24 5.14 -8.66
N HIS A 7 -15.18 4.77 -7.91
CA HIS A 7 -13.78 4.84 -8.36
C HIS A 7 -13.32 6.24 -8.82
N ASN A 8 -13.91 7.30 -8.24
CA ASN A 8 -13.48 8.65 -8.53
C ASN A 8 -12.36 9.09 -7.59
N VAL A 9 -11.45 9.93 -8.10
CA VAL A 9 -10.46 10.65 -7.31
C VAL A 9 -10.81 12.13 -7.36
N ILE A 10 -10.98 12.73 -6.19
CA ILE A 10 -11.17 14.17 -6.02
C ILE A 10 -10.00 14.68 -5.20
N GLU A 11 -9.18 15.52 -5.79
CA GLU A 11 -7.92 15.96 -5.20
C GLU A 11 -7.83 17.48 -5.14
N LEU A 12 -7.25 18.01 -4.04
CA LEU A 12 -6.92 19.43 -3.85
C LEU A 12 -8.11 20.39 -4.03
N CYS A 13 -9.32 19.90 -3.78
CA CYS A 13 -10.54 20.70 -3.91
C CYS A 13 -10.94 21.39 -2.59
N ARG A 14 -11.61 22.54 -2.71
CA ARG A 14 -12.21 23.27 -1.59
C ARG A 14 -13.73 23.19 -1.66
N PHE A 15 -14.38 22.84 -0.55
CA PHE A 15 -15.84 22.77 -0.41
C PHE A 15 -16.26 23.72 0.70
N TYR A 16 -16.69 24.91 0.35
CA TYR A 16 -16.99 25.94 1.35
C TYR A 16 -18.23 26.75 1.04
N ALA A 17 -18.82 27.33 2.07
CA ALA A 17 -19.99 28.18 2.01
C ALA A 17 -21.19 27.51 1.31
N ASN A 18 -21.32 26.18 1.42
CA ASN A 18 -22.50 25.45 0.96
C ASN A 18 -23.61 25.52 2.02
N HIS A 19 -24.86 25.38 1.57
CA HIS A 19 -26.02 25.34 2.44
C HIS A 19 -26.39 23.92 2.92
N ASP A 20 -25.46 23.00 2.83
CA ASP A 20 -25.50 21.63 3.27
C ASP A 20 -24.04 21.15 3.39
N SER A 21 -23.79 19.85 3.53
CA SER A 21 -22.41 19.32 3.60
C SER A 21 -21.53 19.79 2.44
N GLY A 22 -20.26 20.04 2.70
CA GLY A 22 -19.29 20.45 1.69
C GLY A 22 -19.17 19.42 0.56
N LEU A 23 -18.86 18.18 0.93
CA LEU A 23 -18.93 17.02 0.04
C LEU A 23 -19.66 15.88 0.73
N GLN A 24 -20.68 15.32 0.06
CA GLN A 24 -21.38 14.13 0.52
C GLN A 24 -21.23 12.98 -0.49
N ILE A 25 -20.86 11.80 0.00
CA ILE A 25 -20.85 10.54 -0.75
C ILE A 25 -22.12 9.78 -0.39
N SER A 26 -23.07 9.71 -1.30
CA SER A 26 -24.30 8.91 -1.17
C SER A 26 -25.01 8.77 -2.51
N ARG A 27 -25.94 7.82 -2.61
CA ARG A 27 -26.73 7.59 -3.82
C ARG A 27 -27.51 8.85 -4.24
N TYR A 28 -27.60 9.11 -5.52
CA TYR A 28 -28.50 10.13 -6.09
C TYR A 28 -29.91 9.57 -6.40
N ASN A 29 -30.00 8.26 -6.67
CA ASN A 29 -31.25 7.61 -7.05
C ASN A 29 -31.79 6.77 -5.88
N THR A 30 -33.00 7.10 -5.43
CA THR A 30 -33.66 6.42 -4.33
C THR A 30 -34.03 4.96 -4.60
N SER A 31 -34.05 4.53 -5.88
CA SER A 31 -34.24 3.11 -6.25
C SER A 31 -33.02 2.24 -5.99
N TYR A 32 -31.84 2.82 -5.77
CA TYR A 32 -30.62 2.09 -5.39
C TYR A 32 -30.67 1.71 -3.91
N ASN A 33 -31.17 0.50 -3.63
CA ASN A 33 -31.55 0.09 -2.28
C ASN A 33 -30.57 -0.90 -1.61
N SER A 34 -29.50 -1.30 -2.31
CA SER A 34 -28.48 -2.18 -1.76
C SER A 34 -27.10 -1.53 -1.78
N ILE A 35 -26.23 -2.00 -0.88
CA ILE A 35 -24.88 -1.42 -0.70
C ILE A 35 -24.04 -1.52 -1.97
N GLU A 36 -24.25 -2.56 -2.78
CA GLU A 36 -23.53 -2.77 -4.05
C GLU A 36 -23.88 -1.73 -5.13
N GLN A 37 -25.00 -1.00 -4.95
CA GLN A 37 -25.46 0.06 -5.84
C GLN A 37 -25.07 1.46 -5.35
N TRP A 38 -24.44 1.55 -4.17
CA TRP A 38 -24.09 2.82 -3.57
C TRP A 38 -22.65 3.23 -3.95
N PRO A 39 -22.35 4.53 -3.98
CA PRO A 39 -21.04 5.02 -4.39
C PRO A 39 -19.91 4.42 -3.56
N SER A 40 -18.96 3.78 -4.24
CA SER A 40 -17.92 2.94 -3.67
C SER A 40 -16.55 3.28 -4.23
N TYR A 41 -15.49 2.95 -3.47
CA TYR A 41 -14.09 3.05 -3.88
C TYR A 41 -13.67 4.44 -4.40
N ASN A 42 -14.27 5.50 -3.84
CA ASN A 42 -13.84 6.86 -4.16
C ASN A 42 -12.72 7.30 -3.21
N THR A 43 -11.80 8.08 -3.72
CA THR A 43 -10.70 8.69 -2.96
C THR A 43 -10.87 10.20 -2.94
N ILE A 44 -10.96 10.78 -1.74
CA ILE A 44 -10.96 12.22 -1.51
C ILE A 44 -9.58 12.55 -0.94
N LEU A 45 -8.73 13.15 -1.76
CA LEU A 45 -7.31 13.34 -1.49
C LEU A 45 -6.98 14.82 -1.29
N ASN A 46 -6.35 15.17 -0.18
CA ASN A 46 -5.84 16.50 0.09
C ASN A 46 -6.89 17.63 -0.10
N CYS A 47 -8.17 17.33 0.16
CA CYS A 47 -9.26 18.28 0.03
C CYS A 47 -9.51 19.06 1.33
N THR A 48 -10.18 20.19 1.24
CA THR A 48 -10.52 21.03 2.38
C THR A 48 -12.00 21.41 2.37
N ALA A 49 -12.69 21.27 3.51
CA ALA A 49 -14.09 21.65 3.67
C ALA A 49 -14.28 22.59 4.86
N TYR A 50 -14.93 23.74 4.66
CA TYR A 50 -15.12 24.75 5.70
C TYR A 50 -16.28 25.72 5.42
N ASP A 51 -16.75 26.40 6.45
CA ASP A 51 -17.85 27.39 6.38
C ASP A 51 -19.13 26.84 5.74
N ASN A 52 -19.39 25.54 5.85
CA ASN A 52 -20.63 24.93 5.38
C ASN A 52 -21.70 25.08 6.46
N LYS A 53 -22.91 25.53 6.07
CA LYS A 53 -23.98 25.84 7.01
C LYS A 53 -25.37 25.70 6.40
N ASP A 54 -26.20 24.80 6.93
CA ASP A 54 -27.65 24.88 6.66
C ASP A 54 -28.22 26.17 7.22
N ILE A 55 -28.87 26.97 6.37
CA ILE A 55 -29.32 28.32 6.74
C ILE A 55 -30.45 28.28 7.75
N LYS A 56 -31.22 27.20 7.79
CA LYS A 56 -32.43 27.11 8.60
C LYS A 56 -32.17 26.46 9.96
N THR A 57 -31.44 25.34 9.96
CA THR A 57 -31.28 24.48 11.13
C THR A 57 -29.86 24.48 11.66
N CYS A 58 -28.87 24.72 10.80
CA CYS A 58 -27.44 24.49 11.00
C CYS A 58 -27.07 23.02 11.24
N GLU A 59 -28.01 22.10 11.12
CA GLU A 59 -27.79 20.66 11.16
C GLU A 59 -27.41 20.15 9.78
N ASN A 60 -26.75 19.00 9.71
CA ASN A 60 -26.37 18.27 8.48
C ASN A 60 -25.41 19.01 7.53
N ALA A 61 -24.89 20.16 7.90
CA ALA A 61 -23.91 20.88 7.10
C ALA A 61 -22.49 20.58 7.59
N ASP A 62 -22.07 19.34 7.30
CA ASP A 62 -20.76 18.81 7.64
C ASP A 62 -19.69 19.29 6.65
N GLY A 63 -18.43 19.14 7.02
CA GLY A 63 -17.36 19.31 6.03
C GLY A 63 -17.40 18.20 5.00
N PHE A 64 -17.26 16.96 5.45
CA PHE A 64 -17.31 15.75 4.64
C PHE A 64 -18.34 14.77 5.23
N ALA A 65 -19.15 14.19 4.36
CA ALA A 65 -20.17 13.24 4.74
C ALA A 65 -20.14 12.02 3.83
N ALA A 66 -19.80 10.85 4.37
CA ALA A 66 -20.00 9.56 3.71
C ALA A 66 -21.11 8.84 4.47
N LYS A 67 -22.39 9.17 4.16
CA LYS A 67 -23.51 8.85 5.05
C LYS A 67 -24.72 8.30 4.33
N LEU A 68 -25.60 7.64 5.09
CA LEU A 68 -26.92 7.13 4.70
C LEU A 68 -26.90 5.99 3.67
N THR A 69 -26.28 6.19 2.50
CA THR A 69 -26.23 5.26 1.38
C THR A 69 -24.87 5.36 0.70
N CYS A 70 -23.84 5.10 1.45
CA CYS A 70 -22.44 5.07 1.02
C CYS A 70 -22.00 3.61 0.95
N GLY A 71 -21.40 3.20 -0.17
CA GLY A 71 -20.88 1.84 -0.38
C GLY A 71 -19.46 1.65 0.16
N GLU A 72 -18.86 0.52 -0.18
CA GLU A 72 -17.58 0.08 0.36
C GLU A 72 -16.36 0.87 -0.17
N GLY A 73 -15.30 0.90 0.62
CA GLY A 73 -13.96 1.28 0.16
C GLY A 73 -13.74 2.76 -0.13
N ASN A 74 -14.62 3.66 0.35
CA ASN A 74 -14.39 5.10 0.22
C ASN A 74 -13.31 5.58 1.19
N VAL A 75 -12.39 6.44 0.73
CA VAL A 75 -11.21 6.89 1.47
C VAL A 75 -11.15 8.41 1.48
N PHE A 76 -10.93 8.99 2.67
CA PHE A 76 -10.48 10.37 2.86
C PHE A 76 -9.01 10.33 3.29
N ASP A 77 -8.13 10.94 2.54
CA ASP A 77 -6.70 10.99 2.80
C ASP A 77 -6.17 12.43 2.72
N GLY A 78 -5.45 12.88 3.72
CA GLY A 78 -4.87 14.22 3.75
C GLY A 78 -5.90 15.35 3.74
N CYS A 79 -7.13 15.11 4.23
CA CYS A 79 -8.20 16.10 4.18
C CYS A 79 -8.26 16.98 5.45
N ILE A 80 -8.65 18.24 5.26
CA ILE A 80 -8.85 19.23 6.33
C ILE A 80 -10.33 19.60 6.38
N SER A 81 -10.97 19.45 7.57
CA SER A 81 -12.34 19.91 7.79
C SER A 81 -12.39 20.86 8.98
N TYR A 82 -12.77 22.09 8.75
CA TYR A 82 -12.78 23.08 9.83
C TYR A 82 -13.94 24.07 9.71
N CYS A 83 -14.40 24.55 10.86
CA CYS A 83 -15.39 25.61 10.94
C CYS A 83 -16.67 25.36 10.13
N ASN A 84 -17.18 24.12 10.13
CA ASN A 84 -18.51 23.81 9.62
C ASN A 84 -19.54 23.97 10.75
N SER A 85 -20.79 24.24 10.42
CA SER A 85 -21.82 24.47 11.45
C SER A 85 -22.24 23.21 12.19
N ASP A 86 -22.03 22.03 11.57
CA ASP A 86 -22.29 20.72 12.16
C ASP A 86 -20.95 19.97 12.38
N ASP A 87 -20.73 18.83 11.80
CA ASP A 87 -19.56 17.98 12.03
C ASP A 87 -18.42 18.22 11.03
N GLY A 88 -17.21 17.86 11.40
CA GLY A 88 -16.09 17.80 10.44
C GLY A 88 -16.27 16.65 9.46
N TRP A 89 -16.47 15.45 9.97
CA TRP A 89 -16.90 14.27 9.24
C TRP A 89 -18.17 13.68 9.83
N ASP A 90 -19.11 13.25 8.96
CA ASP A 90 -20.31 12.52 9.34
C ASP A 90 -20.45 11.22 8.55
N LEU A 91 -20.34 10.07 9.26
CA LEU A 91 -20.52 8.72 8.70
C LEU A 91 -21.86 8.10 9.14
N TYR A 92 -22.89 8.91 9.27
CA TYR A 92 -24.18 8.49 9.81
C TYR A 92 -24.86 7.45 8.92
N ALA A 93 -25.30 6.35 9.55
CA ALA A 93 -26.17 5.35 8.96
C ALA A 93 -27.50 5.30 9.73
N LYS A 94 -28.59 4.88 9.11
CA LYS A 94 -29.90 4.77 9.73
C LYS A 94 -30.57 3.43 9.47
N PRO A 95 -31.39 2.90 10.40
CA PRO A 95 -32.03 1.60 10.23
C PRO A 95 -32.86 1.44 8.97
N ALA A 96 -33.44 2.52 8.46
CA ALA A 96 -34.27 2.47 7.25
C ALA A 96 -33.48 2.14 5.97
N THR A 97 -32.18 2.39 5.94
CA THR A 97 -31.30 2.05 4.81
C THR A 97 -30.30 0.93 5.16
N GLY A 98 -30.10 0.67 6.46
CA GLY A 98 -29.11 -0.28 6.95
C GLY A 98 -27.71 0.34 7.11
N PRO A 99 -26.72 -0.50 7.44
CA PRO A 99 -25.33 -0.06 7.57
C PRO A 99 -24.78 0.43 6.23
N ILE A 100 -23.85 1.38 6.30
CA ILE A 100 -23.05 1.82 5.14
C ILE A 100 -21.79 0.96 4.99
N GLY A 101 -21.08 1.10 3.87
CA GLY A 101 -19.80 0.46 3.65
C GLY A 101 -18.70 1.01 4.55
N VAL A 102 -17.61 0.27 4.65
CA VAL A 102 -16.43 0.69 5.41
C VAL A 102 -15.81 1.92 4.77
N VAL A 103 -15.62 2.96 5.57
CA VAL A 103 -14.92 4.20 5.19
C VAL A 103 -13.59 4.25 5.93
N THR A 104 -12.53 4.62 5.22
CA THR A 104 -11.22 4.89 5.79
C THR A 104 -10.97 6.39 5.82
N ILE A 105 -10.61 6.93 7.00
CA ILE A 105 -10.18 8.32 7.19
C ILE A 105 -8.74 8.28 7.68
N LYS A 106 -7.82 8.81 6.91
CA LYS A 106 -6.40 8.80 7.28
C LYS A 106 -5.70 10.11 6.96
N ASN A 107 -4.67 10.43 7.75
CA ASN A 107 -3.88 11.65 7.59
C ASN A 107 -4.75 12.92 7.57
N CYS A 108 -5.84 12.96 8.35
CA CYS A 108 -6.84 14.03 8.30
C CYS A 108 -6.85 14.88 9.58
N THR A 109 -7.31 16.14 9.46
CA THR A 109 -7.50 17.00 10.62
C THR A 109 -8.88 17.66 10.64
N ALA A 110 -9.51 17.70 11.83
CA ALA A 110 -10.81 18.32 12.08
C ALA A 110 -10.74 19.33 13.23
N PHE A 111 -11.12 20.58 13.00
CA PHE A 111 -11.08 21.59 14.07
C PHE A 111 -12.11 22.71 13.92
N GLY A 112 -12.46 23.31 15.04
CA GLY A 112 -13.32 24.49 15.09
C GLY A 112 -14.75 24.26 14.61
N ASN A 113 -15.19 23.02 14.37
CA ASN A 113 -16.55 22.74 13.93
C ASN A 113 -17.58 23.09 15.00
N GLY A 114 -18.77 23.54 14.59
CA GLY A 114 -19.81 24.13 15.40
C GLY A 114 -19.92 25.67 15.28
N LYS A 115 -18.91 26.30 14.64
CA LYS A 115 -18.91 27.70 14.25
C LYS A 115 -18.18 27.92 12.94
N LEU A 116 -18.61 28.93 12.19
CA LEU A 116 -17.93 29.36 10.97
C LEU A 116 -16.63 30.12 11.29
N THR A 117 -15.81 30.36 10.28
CA THR A 117 -14.52 31.07 10.44
C THR A 117 -14.66 32.46 11.05
N ASP A 118 -15.77 33.18 10.82
CA ASP A 118 -16.07 34.47 11.40
C ASP A 118 -16.51 34.41 12.88
N GLY A 119 -16.65 33.19 13.44
CA GLY A 119 -17.14 32.94 14.79
C GLY A 119 -18.66 32.89 14.91
N SER A 120 -19.42 33.11 13.84
CA SER A 120 -20.85 32.87 13.82
C SER A 120 -21.12 31.36 13.86
N GLY A 121 -22.15 30.96 14.55
CA GLY A 121 -22.43 29.53 14.69
C GLY A 121 -23.82 29.27 15.18
N SER A 122 -24.17 28.03 15.30
CA SER A 122 -25.48 27.56 15.73
C SER A 122 -25.36 26.63 16.93
N ALA A 123 -26.43 26.63 17.71
CA ALA A 123 -26.60 25.71 18.83
C ALA A 123 -27.14 24.31 18.42
N ASN A 124 -27.51 24.12 17.15
CA ASN A 124 -28.24 22.92 16.74
C ASN A 124 -27.36 21.86 16.05
N GLY A 125 -26.16 22.20 15.59
CA GLY A 125 -25.21 21.21 15.03
C GLY A 125 -24.64 20.28 16.11
N ASP A 126 -24.25 19.10 15.74
CA ASP A 126 -23.59 18.12 16.62
C ASP A 126 -22.15 18.54 16.99
N MET A 127 -21.49 19.33 16.15
CA MET A 127 -20.21 20.04 16.38
C MET A 127 -19.00 19.12 16.64
N ASN A 128 -19.03 17.87 16.19
CA ASN A 128 -17.93 16.94 16.39
C ASN A 128 -16.82 17.13 15.34
N GLY A 129 -15.62 16.66 15.65
CA GLY A 129 -14.56 16.54 14.66
C GLY A 129 -14.82 15.37 13.70
N PHE A 130 -14.83 14.16 14.23
CA PHE A 130 -15.08 12.93 13.49
C PHE A 130 -16.24 12.17 14.12
N LYS A 131 -17.39 12.16 13.44
CA LYS A 131 -18.58 11.39 13.82
C LYS A 131 -18.65 10.12 13.00
N LEU A 132 -18.37 8.99 13.63
CA LEU A 132 -18.09 7.70 12.99
C LEU A 132 -19.31 6.77 12.98
N GLY A 133 -20.50 7.30 12.79
CA GLY A 133 -21.68 6.48 12.67
C GLY A 133 -22.95 7.07 13.29
N GLY A 134 -23.90 6.20 13.66
CA GLY A 134 -25.20 6.55 14.22
C GLY A 134 -26.04 5.32 14.60
N SER A 135 -27.34 5.54 14.84
CA SER A 135 -28.38 4.50 14.97
C SER A 135 -28.35 3.63 16.24
N ASN A 136 -27.64 4.04 17.28
CA ASN A 136 -27.62 3.33 18.56
C ASN A 136 -27.36 1.80 18.43
N GLY A 137 -26.38 1.44 17.61
CA GLY A 137 -25.95 0.06 17.37
C GLY A 137 -26.71 -0.70 16.28
N ALA A 138 -27.75 -0.10 15.68
CA ALA A 138 -28.55 -0.78 14.65
C ALA A 138 -27.88 -0.88 13.27
N CYS A 139 -26.85 -0.08 13.03
CA CYS A 139 -26.10 -0.04 11.76
C CYS A 139 -24.60 -0.17 12.03
N PRO A 140 -24.11 -1.33 12.48
CA PRO A 140 -22.69 -1.50 12.81
C PRO A 140 -21.83 -1.49 11.55
N THR A 141 -20.77 -0.64 11.55
CA THR A 141 -19.78 -0.57 10.47
C THR A 141 -18.38 -0.41 11.05
N PRO A 142 -17.41 -1.26 10.67
CA PRO A 142 -16.04 -1.24 11.21
C PRO A 142 -15.15 -0.22 10.47
N HIS A 143 -15.47 1.07 10.59
CA HIS A 143 -14.67 2.14 9.98
C HIS A 143 -13.23 2.14 10.48
N VAL A 144 -12.33 2.67 9.65
CA VAL A 144 -10.90 2.80 9.94
C VAL A 144 -10.53 4.28 10.04
N VAL A 145 -9.86 4.66 11.14
CA VAL A 145 -9.36 6.02 11.36
C VAL A 145 -7.89 5.95 11.75
N GLU A 146 -7.03 6.58 10.97
CA GLU A 146 -5.59 6.48 11.14
C GLU A 146 -4.90 7.83 10.99
N ASN A 147 -3.93 8.12 11.87
CA ASN A 147 -3.10 9.31 11.80
C ASN A 147 -3.91 10.60 11.67
N CYS A 148 -4.90 10.79 12.58
CA CYS A 148 -5.83 11.93 12.53
C CYS A 148 -5.70 12.82 13.75
N LEU A 149 -5.95 14.13 13.54
CA LEU A 149 -5.91 15.16 14.57
C LEU A 149 -7.28 15.85 14.71
N ALA A 150 -7.82 15.91 15.92
CA ALA A 150 -9.04 16.65 16.24
C ALA A 150 -8.80 17.69 17.33
N PHE A 151 -9.04 18.97 17.06
CA PHE A 151 -8.84 20.00 18.09
C PHE A 151 -9.88 21.14 18.03
N ASN A 152 -10.18 21.70 19.19
CA ASN A 152 -11.08 22.83 19.32
C ASN A 152 -12.46 22.65 18.67
N ASN A 153 -12.96 21.43 18.51
CA ASN A 153 -14.33 21.23 18.04
C ASN A 153 -15.33 21.55 19.15
N GLY A 154 -16.52 22.03 18.78
CA GLY A 154 -17.55 22.44 19.71
C GLY A 154 -18.01 21.35 20.65
N ALA A 155 -18.07 20.12 20.16
CA ALA A 155 -18.41 18.91 20.89
C ALA A 155 -17.22 17.92 20.90
N THR A 156 -17.42 16.66 20.54
CA THR A 156 -16.41 15.59 20.66
C THR A 156 -15.37 15.66 19.56
N GLY A 157 -14.12 15.33 19.87
CA GLY A 157 -13.07 15.16 18.85
C GLY A 157 -13.36 13.97 17.95
N PHE A 158 -13.48 12.76 18.55
CA PHE A 158 -13.84 11.52 17.87
C PHE A 158 -14.99 10.84 18.60
N THR A 159 -16.09 10.57 17.90
CA THR A 159 -17.26 9.90 18.48
C THR A 159 -17.74 8.75 17.60
N ASP A 160 -18.09 7.61 18.23
CA ASP A 160 -18.78 6.52 17.55
C ASP A 160 -20.23 6.90 17.16
N ASN A 161 -20.80 7.87 17.82
CA ASN A 161 -22.18 8.33 17.68
C ASN A 161 -23.22 7.18 17.63
N GLY A 162 -22.98 6.10 18.37
CA GLY A 162 -23.84 4.92 18.41
C GLY A 162 -23.58 3.91 17.28
N ASN A 163 -22.43 3.95 16.62
CA ASN A 163 -21.98 2.87 15.74
C ASN A 163 -21.59 1.64 16.57
N GLY A 164 -22.32 0.53 16.41
CA GLY A 164 -22.05 -0.74 17.09
C GLY A 164 -20.93 -1.57 16.44
N GLY A 165 -20.27 -1.08 15.40
CA GLY A 165 -19.23 -1.80 14.67
C GLY A 165 -17.88 -1.84 15.40
N ALA A 166 -16.99 -2.73 14.94
CA ALA A 166 -15.63 -2.87 15.44
C ALA A 166 -14.70 -1.82 14.79
N ILE A 167 -14.87 -0.54 15.18
CA ILE A 167 -14.03 0.57 14.68
C ILE A 167 -12.57 0.29 15.00
N LYS A 168 -11.68 0.61 14.05
CA LYS A 168 -10.22 0.59 14.25
C LYS A 168 -9.69 2.01 14.19
N MET A 169 -9.07 2.45 15.28
CA MET A 169 -8.48 3.78 15.38
C MET A 169 -7.03 3.69 15.84
N SER A 170 -6.12 4.30 15.07
CA SER A 170 -4.70 4.28 15.40
C SER A 170 -4.03 5.63 15.15
N ASN A 171 -2.98 5.92 15.93
CA ASN A 171 -2.15 7.10 15.77
C ASN A 171 -2.97 8.41 15.73
N CYS A 172 -3.92 8.60 16.67
CA CYS A 172 -4.77 9.78 16.68
C CYS A 172 -4.50 10.66 17.91
N ILE A 173 -4.60 11.96 17.71
CA ILE A 173 -4.50 12.97 18.78
C ILE A 173 -5.80 13.78 18.84
N ALA A 174 -6.31 14.01 20.05
CA ALA A 174 -7.42 14.92 20.28
C ALA A 174 -7.06 15.94 21.37
N VAL A 175 -7.27 17.25 21.08
CA VAL A 175 -6.86 18.34 21.96
C VAL A 175 -8.00 19.33 22.13
N ASN A 176 -8.37 19.63 23.38
CA ASN A 176 -9.29 20.72 23.76
C ASN A 176 -10.64 20.70 22.99
N ASN A 177 -11.22 19.53 22.74
CA ASN A 177 -12.57 19.42 22.18
C ASN A 177 -13.64 19.61 23.29
N GLY A 178 -14.90 19.76 22.90
CA GLY A 178 -15.99 20.07 23.83
C GLY A 178 -15.99 21.53 24.27
N ILE A 179 -15.55 22.45 23.40
CA ILE A 179 -15.42 23.88 23.79
C ILE A 179 -16.77 24.57 24.01
N TYR A 180 -17.82 24.12 23.35
CA TYR A 180 -19.18 24.66 23.52
C TYR A 180 -20.07 23.74 24.35
N ASP A 181 -19.88 22.41 24.28
CA ASP A 181 -20.60 21.42 25.08
C ASP A 181 -19.65 20.69 26.04
N LYS A 182 -19.63 21.10 27.30
CA LYS A 182 -18.78 20.53 28.36
C LYS A 182 -19.21 19.13 28.83
N THR A 183 -20.30 18.58 28.30
CA THR A 183 -20.68 17.18 28.50
C THR A 183 -19.94 16.25 27.54
N LYS A 184 -19.22 16.79 26.58
CA LYS A 184 -18.45 16.06 25.58
C LYS A 184 -16.97 16.00 25.96
N ALA A 185 -16.27 15.04 25.37
CA ALA A 185 -14.87 14.73 25.63
C ALA A 185 -14.05 14.71 24.33
N ASN A 186 -12.75 14.56 24.43
CA ASN A 186 -11.92 14.35 23.24
C ASN A 186 -12.30 13.05 22.50
N PHE A 187 -12.59 11.98 23.23
CA PHE A 187 -13.02 10.68 22.69
C PHE A 187 -14.29 10.19 23.36
N MET A 188 -15.30 9.85 22.57
CA MET A 188 -16.55 9.24 23.01
C MET A 188 -16.89 8.03 22.12
N CYS A 189 -16.11 6.95 22.25
CA CYS A 189 -16.20 5.73 21.47
C CYS A 189 -16.61 4.54 22.36
N TYR A 190 -17.75 4.65 23.04
CA TYR A 190 -18.20 3.73 24.08
C TYR A 190 -19.40 2.85 23.70
N ARG A 191 -19.97 3.06 22.52
CA ARG A 191 -21.13 2.32 22.01
C ARG A 191 -20.73 1.33 20.90
N THR A 192 -19.45 1.28 20.60
CA THR A 192 -18.84 0.36 19.63
C THR A 192 -18.90 -1.10 20.06
N SER A 193 -18.48 -2.03 19.18
CA SER A 193 -18.24 -3.44 19.51
C SER A 193 -17.13 -3.60 20.55
N GLU A 194 -17.14 -4.74 21.28
CA GLU A 194 -16.01 -5.14 22.14
C GLU A 194 -14.75 -5.49 21.32
N ASP A 195 -14.88 -5.71 20.02
CA ASP A 195 -13.78 -5.96 19.10
C ASP A 195 -13.20 -4.69 18.48
N ALA A 196 -13.71 -3.49 18.83
CA ALA A 196 -13.09 -2.24 18.42
C ALA A 196 -11.66 -2.14 18.97
N GLU A 197 -10.78 -1.51 18.22
CA GLU A 197 -9.35 -1.42 18.52
C GLU A 197 -8.90 0.05 18.52
N TYR A 198 -8.17 0.44 19.58
CA TYR A 198 -7.64 1.80 19.76
C TYR A 198 -6.16 1.70 20.11
N THR A 199 -5.29 2.22 19.26
CA THR A 199 -3.84 2.06 19.39
C THR A 199 -3.13 3.41 19.19
N ASN A 200 -2.15 3.71 20.05
CA ASN A 200 -1.35 4.94 19.97
C ASN A 200 -2.22 6.22 19.99
N ILE A 201 -3.11 6.33 20.96
CA ILE A 201 -4.07 7.44 21.09
C ILE A 201 -3.59 8.44 22.15
N VAL A 202 -3.71 9.73 21.85
CA VAL A 202 -3.39 10.80 22.79
C VAL A 202 -4.59 11.75 22.97
N SER A 203 -5.03 11.92 24.22
CA SER A 203 -6.00 12.93 24.63
C SER A 203 -5.30 13.99 25.48
N ALA A 204 -5.39 15.24 25.08
CA ALA A 204 -4.69 16.34 25.75
C ALA A 204 -5.56 17.58 25.97
N ALA A 205 -5.12 18.42 26.89
CA ALA A 205 -5.72 19.73 27.19
C ALA A 205 -7.25 19.68 27.42
N ALA A 206 -7.76 18.57 27.95
CA ALA A 206 -9.15 18.51 28.35
C ALA A 206 -9.43 19.55 29.48
N SER A 207 -10.55 20.25 29.39
CA SER A 207 -10.95 21.18 30.42
C SER A 207 -11.12 20.45 31.77
N LYS A 208 -10.81 21.11 32.88
CA LYS A 208 -10.98 20.54 34.23
C LYS A 208 -12.38 19.96 34.49
N ASN A 209 -13.39 20.48 33.81
CA ASN A 209 -14.78 20.04 33.91
C ASN A 209 -15.21 19.21 32.67
N ALA A 210 -14.30 18.85 31.78
CA ALA A 210 -14.63 18.04 30.62
C ALA A 210 -15.10 16.65 31.05
N ALA A 211 -15.97 16.06 30.25
CA ALA A 211 -16.34 14.66 30.44
C ALA A 211 -15.10 13.75 30.31
N THR A 212 -15.18 12.61 30.98
CA THR A 212 -14.18 11.54 30.82
C THR A 212 -14.19 11.03 29.39
N ASP A 213 -13.01 10.84 28.80
CA ASP A 213 -12.90 10.07 27.56
C ASP A 213 -13.46 8.66 27.77
N GLN A 214 -14.19 8.17 26.78
CA GLN A 214 -14.88 6.90 26.88
C GLN A 214 -14.56 6.00 25.69
N PHE A 215 -14.16 4.75 25.99
CA PHE A 215 -13.85 3.74 25.00
C PHE A 215 -14.55 2.42 25.33
N LYS A 216 -14.94 1.65 24.33
CA LYS A 216 -15.33 0.26 24.46
C LYS A 216 -14.57 -0.53 23.39
N GLY A 217 -13.84 -1.55 23.81
CA GLY A 217 -12.98 -2.38 22.96
C GLY A 217 -11.58 -2.58 23.54
N LYS A 218 -10.64 -2.91 22.69
CA LYS A 218 -9.25 -3.19 23.03
C LYS A 218 -8.43 -1.90 22.94
N LEU A 219 -7.82 -1.49 24.05
CA LEU A 219 -6.98 -0.30 24.13
C LEU A 219 -5.52 -0.74 24.25
N SER A 220 -4.66 -0.18 23.41
CA SER A 220 -3.22 -0.42 23.44
C SER A 220 -2.47 0.91 23.30
N HIS A 221 -1.68 1.30 24.31
CA HIS A 221 -0.92 2.56 24.33
C HIS A 221 -1.84 3.78 24.15
N VAL A 222 -2.75 3.99 25.10
CA VAL A 222 -3.77 5.04 25.06
C VAL A 222 -3.60 6.00 26.26
N LEU A 223 -3.33 7.25 25.96
CA LEU A 223 -3.34 8.35 26.94
C LEU A 223 -4.72 9.01 26.86
N TYR A 224 -5.54 8.83 27.88
CA TYR A 224 -6.92 9.35 27.92
C TYR A 224 -7.19 10.20 29.15
N ASN A 225 -8.13 11.11 29.04
CA ASN A 225 -8.57 11.98 30.13
C ASN A 225 -9.62 11.31 31.00
N TYR A 226 -9.40 11.28 32.31
CA TYR A 226 -10.37 10.82 33.28
C TYR A 226 -10.82 11.96 34.19
N LYS A 227 -12.07 12.42 34.00
CA LYS A 227 -12.71 13.49 34.80
C LYS A 227 -11.91 14.81 34.85
N GLY A 228 -11.19 15.16 33.81
CA GLY A 228 -10.38 16.38 33.73
C GLY A 228 -9.20 16.44 34.71
N VAL A 229 -8.88 15.36 35.41
CA VAL A 229 -7.85 15.36 36.47
C VAL A 229 -6.49 14.90 35.99
N GLY A 230 -6.41 14.31 34.83
CA GLY A 230 -5.16 13.82 34.24
C GLY A 230 -5.42 12.84 33.12
N THR A 231 -4.36 12.54 32.42
CA THR A 231 -4.37 11.57 31.33
C THR A 231 -3.69 10.30 31.80
N TYR A 232 -4.27 9.18 31.53
CA TYR A 232 -3.79 7.88 31.97
C TYR A 232 -3.25 7.11 30.79
N TRP A 233 -2.12 6.47 30.96
CA TRP A 233 -1.57 5.56 30.00
C TRP A 233 -2.10 4.14 30.22
N VAL A 234 -2.56 3.53 29.15
CA VAL A 234 -3.03 2.15 29.13
C VAL A 234 -2.17 1.38 28.14
N ASN A 235 -1.43 0.40 28.61
CA ASN A 235 -0.61 -0.43 27.74
C ASN A 235 -1.49 -1.42 26.95
N GLU A 236 -2.23 -2.26 27.67
CA GLU A 236 -3.24 -3.13 27.06
C GLU A 236 -4.44 -3.27 28.00
N TRP A 237 -5.64 -3.05 27.49
CA TRP A 237 -6.86 -3.17 28.28
C TRP A 237 -8.07 -3.41 27.37
N THR A 238 -8.88 -4.43 27.70
CA THR A 238 -10.19 -4.61 27.10
C THR A 238 -11.25 -3.90 27.94
N CYS A 239 -11.77 -2.78 27.44
CA CYS A 239 -12.81 -2.00 28.10
C CYS A 239 -14.20 -2.45 27.62
N LYS A 240 -15.06 -2.87 28.55
CA LYS A 240 -16.42 -3.38 28.24
C LYS A 240 -17.53 -2.37 28.52
N ASP A 241 -17.28 -1.42 29.42
CA ASP A 241 -18.32 -0.55 29.97
C ASP A 241 -18.18 0.94 29.61
N GLY A 242 -17.38 1.24 28.59
CA GLY A 242 -17.18 2.61 28.12
C GLY A 242 -16.19 3.42 28.93
N ALA A 243 -15.24 2.77 29.65
CA ALA A 243 -14.21 3.43 30.47
C ALA A 243 -14.75 4.48 31.44
N LYS A 244 -15.95 4.28 31.97
CA LYS A 244 -16.54 5.16 33.00
C LYS A 244 -15.78 5.13 34.31
N THR A 245 -14.92 4.12 34.48
CA THR A 245 -14.07 3.94 35.64
C THR A 245 -12.60 4.16 35.26
N LYS A 246 -11.83 4.73 36.19
CA LYS A 246 -10.38 4.81 36.05
C LYS A 246 -9.79 3.42 35.94
N TYR A 247 -8.94 3.17 34.93
CA TYR A 247 -8.14 1.96 34.87
C TYR A 247 -7.19 1.88 36.05
N THR A 248 -7.23 0.77 36.79
CA THR A 248 -6.44 0.56 38.03
C THR A 248 -5.53 -0.67 37.94
N GLY A 249 -5.27 -1.20 36.74
CA GLY A 249 -4.33 -2.31 36.55
C GLY A 249 -2.90 -1.90 36.93
N SER A 250 -2.04 -2.89 37.17
CA SER A 250 -0.62 -2.67 37.55
C SER A 250 0.19 -1.92 36.47
N GLU A 251 -0.27 -1.96 35.24
CA GLU A 251 0.32 -1.25 34.09
C GLU A 251 -0.13 0.21 33.98
N ALA A 252 -1.13 0.63 34.76
CA ALA A 252 -1.61 2.01 34.72
C ALA A 252 -0.54 2.97 35.25
N LYS A 253 -0.22 3.98 34.44
CA LYS A 253 0.66 5.08 34.84
C LYS A 253 -0.11 6.39 34.73
N ASP A 254 -0.03 7.21 35.77
CA ASP A 254 -0.61 8.55 35.73
C ASP A 254 0.34 9.47 34.94
N TYR A 255 -0.02 9.75 33.70
CA TYR A 255 0.60 10.80 32.90
C TYR A 255 -0.36 11.94 32.70
N THR A 256 0.11 13.15 32.92
CA THR A 256 -0.61 14.36 32.49
C THR A 256 0.03 14.84 31.21
N VAL A 257 -0.70 14.78 30.11
CA VAL A 257 -0.26 15.37 28.84
C VAL A 257 -0.49 16.88 28.96
N ALA A 258 0.62 17.62 28.98
CA ALA A 258 0.60 19.09 29.07
C ALA A 258 0.78 19.69 27.66
N LEU A 259 0.32 20.93 27.48
CA LEU A 259 0.59 21.66 26.22
C LEU A 259 2.09 21.85 25.96
N SER A 260 2.91 21.84 27.02
CA SER A 260 4.37 21.88 26.90
C SER A 260 5.00 20.61 26.31
N ASP A 261 4.29 19.50 26.23
CA ASP A 261 4.73 18.27 25.57
C ASP A 261 4.71 18.40 24.03
N PHE A 262 4.02 19.42 23.50
CA PHE A 262 3.91 19.65 22.06
C PHE A 262 4.89 20.70 21.55
N VAL A 263 5.36 20.51 20.31
CA VAL A 263 6.29 21.43 19.63
C VAL A 263 5.61 22.79 19.41
N ASN A 264 4.41 22.77 18.86
CA ASN A 264 3.63 23.96 18.59
C ASN A 264 2.17 23.78 19.06
N THR A 265 1.64 24.81 19.72
CA THR A 265 0.23 24.86 20.16
C THR A 265 -0.49 26.11 19.67
N THR A 266 0.17 26.92 18.83
CA THR A 266 -0.36 28.16 18.29
C THR A 266 -1.05 27.90 16.96
N ILE A 267 -2.36 28.07 16.93
CA ILE A 267 -3.16 27.94 15.71
C ILE A 267 -3.10 29.27 14.94
N PRO A 268 -2.62 29.27 13.69
CA PRO A 268 -2.52 30.49 12.90
C PRO A 268 -3.89 31.20 12.75
N GLY A 269 -3.92 32.51 13.01
CA GLY A 269 -5.12 33.31 12.82
C GLY A 269 -6.30 33.03 13.79
N TYR A 270 -6.13 32.19 14.79
CA TYR A 270 -7.17 31.86 15.75
C TYR A 270 -7.33 32.97 16.82
N ASN A 271 -8.56 33.42 17.01
CA ASN A 271 -8.95 34.34 18.08
C ASN A 271 -9.83 33.63 19.12
N ALA A 272 -9.23 33.22 20.23
CA ALA A 272 -9.92 32.44 21.26
C ALA A 272 -11.11 33.19 21.90
N SER A 273 -11.10 34.54 21.98
CA SER A 273 -12.18 35.30 22.56
C SER A 273 -13.43 35.34 21.68
N LYS A 274 -13.25 35.22 20.37
CA LYS A 274 -14.35 35.20 19.40
C LYS A 274 -14.65 33.78 18.90
N GLY A 275 -13.73 32.84 19.08
CA GLY A 275 -13.78 31.52 18.44
C GLY A 275 -13.70 31.61 16.93
N SER A 276 -12.98 32.62 16.40
CA SER A 276 -12.87 32.88 14.96
C SER A 276 -11.49 32.50 14.43
N TYR A 277 -11.44 32.18 13.15
CA TYR A 277 -10.23 31.77 12.42
C TYR A 277 -10.05 32.68 11.21
N ALA A 278 -8.85 33.20 11.00
CA ALA A 278 -8.58 34.17 9.94
C ALA A 278 -7.66 33.63 8.81
N ALA A 279 -7.08 32.45 8.99
CA ALA A 279 -6.18 31.84 8.00
C ALA A 279 -6.94 30.97 7.00
N ASP A 280 -6.48 30.93 5.76
CA ASP A 280 -6.91 29.95 4.77
C ASP A 280 -6.10 28.64 4.97
N TYR A 281 -6.66 27.71 5.72
CA TYR A 281 -5.98 26.48 6.09
C TYR A 281 -5.79 25.50 4.92
N HIS A 282 -6.47 25.70 3.80
CA HIS A 282 -6.17 24.99 2.57
C HIS A 282 -4.76 25.32 2.04
N GLU A 283 -4.28 26.51 2.30
CA GLU A 283 -2.92 26.97 1.91
C GLU A 283 -1.94 26.82 3.08
N VAL A 284 -2.37 27.23 4.28
CA VAL A 284 -1.49 27.34 5.47
C VAL A 284 -1.07 25.99 6.00
N PHE A 285 -1.95 24.97 5.95
CA PHE A 285 -1.68 23.64 6.48
C PHE A 285 -1.36 22.61 5.39
N ARG A 286 -0.63 23.02 4.35
CA ARG A 286 -0.21 22.09 3.30
C ARG A 286 1.22 22.29 2.86
N ASN A 287 1.85 21.19 2.47
CA ASN A 287 3.09 21.17 1.70
C ASN A 287 2.80 21.50 0.23
N ALA A 288 3.86 21.72 -0.54
CA ALA A 288 3.75 22.05 -1.97
C ALA A 288 3.12 20.91 -2.81
N ASP A 289 3.19 19.66 -2.34
CA ASP A 289 2.56 18.50 -2.96
C ASP A 289 1.10 18.30 -2.54
N GLY A 290 0.57 19.18 -1.70
CA GLY A 290 -0.81 19.15 -1.21
C GLY A 290 -1.02 18.30 0.04
N SER A 291 -0.05 17.55 0.51
CA SER A 291 -0.15 16.80 1.78
C SER A 291 -0.28 17.75 2.98
N ILE A 292 -0.88 17.26 4.06
CA ILE A 292 -1.06 18.07 5.28
C ILE A 292 0.30 18.37 5.91
N ASN A 293 0.47 19.64 6.27
CA ASN A 293 1.53 20.13 7.13
C ASN A 293 0.96 21.16 8.09
N VAL A 294 0.62 20.73 9.29
CA VAL A 294 0.05 21.60 10.33
C VAL A 294 1.11 22.43 11.08
N ASN A 295 2.29 22.60 10.52
CA ASN A 295 3.42 23.34 11.14
C ASN A 295 3.73 22.82 12.56
N GLN A 296 3.81 21.50 12.69
CA GLN A 296 4.05 20.78 13.95
C GLN A 296 3.03 21.10 15.05
N LEU A 297 1.83 21.58 14.70
CA LEU A 297 0.74 21.84 15.65
C LEU A 297 0.33 20.52 16.31
N TYR A 298 0.39 20.51 17.65
CA TYR A 298 0.13 19.35 18.48
C TYR A 298 0.99 18.10 18.16
N GLU A 299 2.15 18.31 17.57
CA GLU A 299 3.15 17.27 17.43
C GLU A 299 3.97 17.13 18.73
N LEU A 300 4.17 15.91 19.20
CA LEU A 300 4.94 15.67 20.43
C LEU A 300 6.41 16.00 20.21
N LYS A 301 7.02 16.69 21.20
CA LYS A 301 8.46 16.90 21.25
C LYS A 301 9.18 15.58 21.44
N SER A 302 10.30 15.39 20.77
CA SER A 302 11.14 14.19 20.91
C SER A 302 11.72 13.98 22.31
N ASP A 303 11.85 15.04 23.08
CA ASP A 303 12.30 15.00 24.48
C ASP A 303 11.14 14.89 25.49
N SER A 304 9.89 14.85 25.03
CA SER A 304 8.75 14.60 25.92
C SER A 304 8.80 13.16 26.43
N ARG A 305 8.56 13.01 27.73
CA ARG A 305 8.50 11.70 28.43
C ARG A 305 7.44 10.74 27.86
N ILE A 306 6.51 11.22 27.06
CA ILE A 306 5.46 10.42 26.43
C ILE A 306 5.71 10.16 24.95
N TYR A 307 6.80 10.69 24.39
CA TYR A 307 7.09 10.56 22.97
C TYR A 307 7.12 9.08 22.53
N GLU A 308 7.88 8.26 23.24
CA GLU A 308 8.04 6.83 22.99
C GLU A 308 7.00 5.97 23.73
N ALA A 309 5.85 6.53 24.08
CA ALA A 309 4.79 5.77 24.75
C ALA A 309 3.94 4.92 23.79
N GLY A 310 4.25 4.88 22.51
CA GLY A 310 3.58 4.04 21.51
C GLY A 310 4.03 2.58 21.54
N VAL A 311 3.39 1.77 20.70
CA VAL A 311 3.70 0.33 20.56
C VAL A 311 5.16 0.15 20.20
N ASN A 312 5.85 -0.75 20.91
CA ASN A 312 7.28 -1.04 20.74
C ASN A 312 8.20 0.18 20.90
N GLY A 313 7.81 1.17 21.72
CA GLY A 313 8.58 2.38 21.90
C GLY A 313 8.49 3.39 20.75
N SER A 314 7.53 3.22 19.85
CA SER A 314 7.30 4.18 18.78
C SER A 314 6.72 5.49 19.30
N LYS A 315 6.79 6.54 18.48
CA LYS A 315 6.06 7.80 18.73
C LYS A 315 4.56 7.52 18.88
N ILE A 316 3.96 8.04 19.95
CA ILE A 316 2.51 7.93 20.18
C ILE A 316 1.76 9.08 19.52
N GLY A 317 0.53 8.82 19.04
CA GLY A 317 -0.32 9.83 18.42
C GLY A 317 -0.02 10.05 16.95
N CYS A 318 -0.66 11.07 16.33
CA CYS A 318 -0.49 11.38 14.92
C CYS A 318 0.78 12.19 14.62
N SER A 319 1.23 12.10 13.38
CA SER A 319 2.28 12.93 12.82
C SER A 319 1.93 13.30 11.38
N PHE A 320 2.06 14.57 11.03
CA PHE A 320 1.91 15.10 9.68
C PHE A 320 3.26 15.47 9.06
N GLU A 321 4.36 14.97 9.61
CA GLU A 321 5.62 14.96 8.90
C GLU A 321 5.40 14.19 7.59
N LYS A 322 6.00 14.67 6.52
CA LYS A 322 5.92 14.00 5.22
C LYS A 322 6.24 12.52 5.44
N GLN A 323 5.24 11.68 5.30
CA GLN A 323 5.46 10.24 5.25
C GLN A 323 6.36 10.02 4.04
N VAL A 324 7.62 9.73 4.29
CA VAL A 324 8.54 9.37 3.22
C VAL A 324 8.04 8.05 2.68
N GLU A 325 7.53 8.06 1.44
CA GLU A 325 7.15 6.82 0.79
C GLU A 325 8.36 5.89 0.78
N PRO A 326 8.21 4.61 1.15
CA PRO A 326 9.31 3.67 1.05
C PRO A 326 9.91 3.70 -0.35
N GLY A 327 11.21 3.63 -0.43
CA GLY A 327 11.92 3.62 -1.70
C GLY A 327 11.43 2.48 -2.59
N LYS A 328 11.41 2.74 -3.89
CA LYS A 328 11.03 1.73 -4.88
C LYS A 328 12.17 0.75 -5.09
N THR A 329 11.83 -0.51 -5.33
CA THR A 329 12.78 -1.52 -5.77
C THR A 329 12.73 -1.61 -7.29
N GLU A 330 13.89 -1.57 -7.92
CA GLU A 330 14.06 -1.83 -9.35
C GLU A 330 15.03 -3.01 -9.50
N SER A 331 14.68 -3.97 -10.32
CA SER A 331 15.51 -5.15 -10.54
C SER A 331 15.74 -5.37 -12.04
N ASN A 332 16.94 -5.82 -12.39
CA ASN A 332 17.30 -6.14 -13.76
C ASN A 332 18.28 -7.32 -13.84
N VAL A 333 18.43 -7.85 -15.05
CA VAL A 333 19.41 -8.86 -15.41
C VAL A 333 20.26 -8.35 -16.57
N GLU A 334 21.57 -8.42 -16.41
CA GLU A 334 22.53 -7.89 -17.37
C GLU A 334 23.58 -8.94 -17.75
N SER A 335 23.83 -9.14 -19.04
CA SER A 335 24.94 -9.97 -19.54
C SER A 335 26.00 -9.07 -20.17
N LYS A 336 27.26 -9.19 -19.70
CA LYS A 336 28.39 -8.38 -20.13
C LYS A 336 29.37 -9.19 -20.98
N GLY A 337 29.99 -8.51 -21.94
CA GLY A 337 30.94 -9.14 -22.86
C GLY A 337 30.33 -10.27 -23.69
N ASP A 338 31.06 -11.39 -23.79
CA ASP A 338 30.61 -12.58 -24.47
C ASP A 338 29.91 -13.58 -23.53
N ALA A 339 29.51 -13.16 -22.33
CA ALA A 339 28.81 -14.01 -21.37
C ALA A 339 27.46 -14.52 -21.93
N PRO A 340 27.03 -15.73 -21.51
CA PRO A 340 25.74 -16.27 -21.94
C PRO A 340 24.58 -15.35 -21.55
N LYS A 341 23.52 -15.35 -22.35
CA LYS A 341 22.29 -14.57 -22.04
C LYS A 341 21.34 -15.37 -21.17
N ILE A 342 20.60 -14.67 -20.31
CA ILE A 342 19.48 -15.23 -19.55
C ILE A 342 18.22 -15.11 -20.40
N ASP A 343 17.56 -16.23 -20.64
CA ASP A 343 16.33 -16.31 -21.45
C ASP A 343 15.10 -15.86 -20.66
N ASN A 344 15.07 -16.11 -19.34
CA ASN A 344 14.00 -15.71 -18.42
C ASN A 344 14.34 -14.44 -17.60
N ALA A 345 14.96 -13.44 -18.20
CA ALA A 345 15.50 -12.28 -17.49
C ALA A 345 14.48 -11.55 -16.61
N GLU A 346 13.23 -11.38 -17.08
CA GLU A 346 12.17 -10.71 -16.31
C GLU A 346 11.75 -11.48 -15.05
N ASP A 347 11.62 -12.81 -15.16
CA ASP A 347 11.26 -13.65 -14.02
C ASP A 347 12.41 -13.76 -13.03
N THR A 348 13.64 -13.89 -13.53
CA THR A 348 14.85 -13.86 -12.70
C THR A 348 14.97 -12.52 -11.95
N ALA A 349 14.69 -11.39 -12.60
CA ALA A 349 14.69 -10.07 -11.95
C ALA A 349 13.71 -10.03 -10.77
N LYS A 350 12.49 -10.52 -10.94
CA LYS A 350 11.49 -10.60 -9.85
C LYS A 350 11.91 -11.56 -8.73
N GLU A 351 12.55 -12.67 -9.07
CA GLU A 351 13.04 -13.62 -8.06
C GLU A 351 14.15 -13.00 -7.19
N ILE A 352 15.14 -12.31 -7.78
CA ILE A 352 16.20 -11.63 -7.03
C ILE A 352 15.64 -10.47 -6.20
N GLU A 353 14.72 -9.68 -6.74
CA GLU A 353 14.04 -8.60 -6.02
C GLU A 353 13.40 -9.10 -4.71
N SER A 354 12.69 -10.22 -4.80
CA SER A 354 11.97 -10.81 -3.66
C SER A 354 12.86 -11.61 -2.69
N SER A 355 14.14 -11.83 -3.01
CA SER A 355 15.04 -12.70 -2.26
C SER A 355 16.36 -12.07 -1.84
N VAL A 356 16.69 -10.87 -2.32
CA VAL A 356 17.92 -10.18 -1.92
C VAL A 356 17.97 -9.94 -0.41
N GLU A 357 19.11 -10.25 0.19
CA GLU A 357 19.32 -10.00 1.61
C GLU A 357 19.64 -8.53 1.88
N LEU A 358 18.91 -7.96 2.85
CA LEU A 358 19.07 -6.59 3.29
C LEU A 358 19.37 -6.56 4.79
N THR A 359 20.32 -5.73 5.20
CA THR A 359 20.57 -5.43 6.62
C THR A 359 19.44 -4.59 7.21
N ASP A 360 19.40 -4.45 8.53
CA ASP A 360 18.36 -3.65 9.18
C ASP A 360 18.54 -2.16 8.89
N GLU A 361 19.79 -1.68 8.72
CA GLU A 361 20.09 -0.32 8.30
C GLU A 361 19.63 -0.05 6.86
N GLU A 362 19.80 -1.02 5.97
CA GLU A 362 19.35 -0.92 4.58
C GLU A 362 17.82 -0.89 4.50
N LYS A 363 17.13 -1.75 5.26
CA LYS A 363 15.66 -1.73 5.38
C LYS A 363 15.16 -0.39 5.93
N ALA A 364 15.84 0.15 6.94
CA ALA A 364 15.52 1.47 7.50
C ALA A 364 15.72 2.60 6.47
N SER A 365 16.78 2.54 5.67
CA SER A 365 17.05 3.51 4.60
C SER A 365 15.98 3.45 3.49
N ILE A 366 15.55 2.26 3.10
CA ILE A 366 14.46 2.07 2.13
C ILE A 366 13.14 2.58 2.71
N ALA A 367 12.84 2.28 3.96
CA ALA A 367 11.67 2.82 4.65
C ALA A 367 11.70 4.35 4.77
N ALA A 368 12.90 4.94 4.79
CA ALA A 368 13.13 6.39 4.73
C ALA A 368 13.14 6.97 3.30
N GLY A 369 12.71 6.22 2.29
CA GLY A 369 12.51 6.69 0.91
C GLY A 369 13.69 6.49 -0.03
N SER A 370 14.76 5.83 0.38
CA SER A 370 15.86 5.51 -0.52
C SER A 370 15.47 4.39 -1.48
N ASN A 371 15.55 4.62 -2.79
CA ASN A 371 15.32 3.57 -3.77
C ASN A 371 16.41 2.49 -3.69
N ILE A 372 16.06 1.27 -4.03
CA ILE A 372 17.00 0.18 -4.18
C ILE A 372 17.00 -0.33 -5.62
N SER A 373 18.19 -0.51 -6.20
CA SER A 373 18.36 -1.26 -7.43
C SER A 373 19.09 -2.58 -7.15
N VAL A 374 18.58 -3.68 -7.73
CA VAL A 374 19.16 -5.01 -7.60
C VAL A 374 19.43 -5.56 -8.99
N SER A 375 20.67 -5.92 -9.30
CA SER A 375 21.08 -6.40 -10.62
C SER A 375 21.71 -7.78 -10.51
N LEU A 376 21.24 -8.73 -11.30
CA LEU A 376 22.00 -9.94 -11.57
C LEU A 376 22.88 -9.68 -12.79
N VAL A 377 24.18 -9.80 -12.60
CA VAL A 377 25.18 -9.55 -13.65
C VAL A 377 25.88 -10.84 -14.00
N ILE A 378 25.86 -11.19 -15.29
CA ILE A 378 26.66 -12.29 -15.85
C ILE A 378 27.81 -11.67 -16.63
N ASN A 379 29.02 -12.13 -16.37
CA ASN A 379 30.24 -11.57 -16.94
C ASN A 379 31.14 -12.70 -17.49
N ASP A 380 31.79 -12.46 -18.62
CA ASP A 380 32.83 -13.37 -19.19
C ASP A 380 34.22 -13.10 -18.58
N GLU A 381 34.38 -12.01 -17.82
CA GLU A 381 35.56 -11.75 -17.03
C GLU A 381 35.56 -12.59 -15.76
N VAL A 382 36.31 -13.68 -15.74
CA VAL A 382 36.44 -14.62 -14.62
C VAL A 382 37.85 -14.60 -14.07
N LYS A 383 38.01 -14.70 -12.76
CA LYS A 383 39.30 -14.75 -12.09
C LYS A 383 40.12 -15.96 -12.57
N THR A 384 41.42 -15.77 -12.75
CA THR A 384 42.32 -16.81 -13.26
C THR A 384 42.31 -18.05 -12.36
N GLU A 385 42.34 -17.86 -11.06
CA GLU A 385 42.32 -18.96 -10.07
C GLU A 385 41.07 -19.83 -10.20
N GLU A 386 39.91 -19.21 -10.47
CA GLU A 386 38.64 -19.92 -10.61
C GLU A 386 38.54 -20.68 -11.94
N LYS A 387 39.12 -20.14 -13.03
CA LYS A 387 39.26 -20.86 -14.31
C LYS A 387 40.12 -22.09 -14.14
N GLU A 388 41.29 -21.98 -13.50
CA GLU A 388 42.20 -23.08 -13.20
C GLU A 388 41.51 -24.16 -12.34
N LEU A 389 40.65 -23.77 -11.39
CA LEU A 389 39.89 -24.74 -10.60
C LEU A 389 38.89 -25.52 -11.45
N VAL A 390 38.21 -24.91 -12.40
CA VAL A 390 37.33 -25.63 -13.36
C VAL A 390 38.13 -26.60 -14.19
N GLU A 391 39.23 -26.16 -14.83
CA GLU A 391 40.09 -26.96 -15.70
C GLU A 391 40.67 -28.16 -14.96
N LYS A 392 41.22 -27.96 -13.77
CA LYS A 392 41.83 -28.99 -12.94
C LYS A 392 40.87 -30.09 -12.52
N ASN A 393 39.63 -29.72 -12.23
CA ASN A 393 38.63 -30.65 -11.68
C ASN A 393 37.73 -31.27 -12.76
N LEU A 394 37.75 -30.79 -14.00
CA LEU A 394 36.85 -31.22 -15.06
C LEU A 394 36.82 -32.75 -15.25
N SER A 395 37.97 -33.36 -15.43
CA SER A 395 38.09 -34.81 -15.72
C SER A 395 37.59 -35.71 -14.58
N SER A 396 37.67 -35.22 -13.33
CA SER A 396 37.17 -35.95 -12.18
C SER A 396 35.66 -35.78 -11.96
N LEU A 397 35.08 -34.67 -12.45
CA LEU A 397 33.68 -34.33 -12.29
C LEU A 397 32.83 -34.74 -13.48
N VAL A 398 33.38 -34.67 -14.69
CA VAL A 398 32.67 -34.97 -15.94
C VAL A 398 33.59 -35.81 -16.83
N GLU A 399 33.34 -37.12 -16.87
CA GLU A 399 34.10 -38.06 -17.73
C GLU A 399 33.97 -37.65 -19.20
N ASN A 400 35.10 -37.54 -19.90
CA ASN A 400 35.18 -37.04 -21.29
C ASN A 400 34.56 -35.66 -21.52
N GLY A 401 34.53 -34.84 -20.46
CA GLY A 401 33.96 -33.50 -20.51
C GLY A 401 34.83 -32.50 -21.26
N ASN A 402 34.20 -31.58 -21.96
CA ASN A 402 34.80 -30.42 -22.61
C ASN A 402 34.27 -29.14 -21.98
N ILE A 403 35.14 -28.15 -21.75
CA ILE A 403 34.72 -26.82 -21.29
C ILE A 403 34.18 -26.05 -22.50
N GLY A 404 32.95 -25.66 -22.43
CA GLY A 404 32.32 -24.81 -23.43
C GLY A 404 32.55 -23.33 -23.17
N GLN A 405 32.10 -22.84 -22.02
CA GLN A 405 32.30 -21.45 -21.63
C GLN A 405 32.30 -21.30 -20.10
N ILE A 406 33.23 -20.49 -19.60
CA ILE A 406 33.29 -20.11 -18.18
C ILE A 406 32.82 -18.66 -18.07
N PHE A 407 32.01 -18.34 -17.05
CA PHE A 407 31.45 -17.03 -16.79
C PHE A 407 31.20 -16.86 -15.30
N ASP A 408 31.14 -15.61 -14.86
CA ASP A 408 30.77 -15.26 -13.48
C ASP A 408 29.32 -14.78 -13.40
N ILE A 409 28.65 -15.10 -12.30
CA ILE A 409 27.34 -14.57 -11.97
C ILE A 409 27.43 -13.89 -10.60
N SER A 410 27.01 -12.65 -10.52
CA SER A 410 26.98 -11.89 -9.28
C SER A 410 25.66 -11.14 -9.12
N ILE A 411 25.26 -10.93 -7.87
CA ILE A 411 24.17 -10.00 -7.53
C ILE A 411 24.79 -8.75 -6.93
N ILE A 412 24.36 -7.62 -7.44
CA ILE A 412 24.81 -6.30 -7.03
C ILE A 412 23.57 -5.53 -6.55
N LYS A 413 23.64 -4.91 -5.38
CA LYS A 413 22.61 -3.99 -4.89
C LYS A 413 23.19 -2.60 -4.69
N LYS A 414 22.34 -1.58 -4.89
CA LYS A 414 22.64 -0.19 -4.63
C LYS A 414 21.44 0.48 -3.98
N ILE A 415 21.63 1.20 -2.88
CA ILE A 415 20.58 1.90 -2.14
C ILE A 415 20.84 3.40 -2.21
N GLY A 416 19.86 4.15 -2.72
CA GLY A 416 19.96 5.59 -2.92
C GLY A 416 21.19 5.98 -3.73
N ASP A 417 21.93 6.98 -3.26
CA ASP A 417 23.19 7.45 -3.87
C ASP A 417 24.42 6.68 -3.37
N GLY A 418 24.23 5.61 -2.55
CA GLY A 418 25.33 4.79 -2.05
C GLY A 418 26.09 4.04 -3.14
N GLU A 419 27.19 3.39 -2.76
CA GLU A 419 27.97 2.56 -3.67
C GLU A 419 27.25 1.24 -3.97
N ALA A 420 27.46 0.70 -5.18
CA ALA A 420 26.99 -0.62 -5.56
C ALA A 420 27.84 -1.68 -4.86
N VAL A 421 27.20 -2.60 -4.14
CA VAL A 421 27.86 -3.66 -3.37
C VAL A 421 27.34 -5.03 -3.76
N SER A 422 28.17 -6.06 -3.60
CA SER A 422 27.76 -7.45 -3.80
C SER A 422 26.68 -7.83 -2.78
N ALA A 423 25.70 -8.59 -3.23
CA ALA A 423 24.58 -9.05 -2.40
C ALA A 423 24.42 -10.57 -2.47
N GLN A 424 23.73 -11.13 -1.48
CA GLN A 424 23.30 -12.53 -1.42
C GLN A 424 21.78 -12.60 -1.51
N VAL A 425 21.26 -13.80 -1.74
CA VAL A 425 19.83 -14.10 -1.70
C VAL A 425 19.53 -15.13 -0.62
N ASN A 426 18.34 -15.10 -0.08
CA ASN A 426 17.89 -16.01 0.99
C ASN A 426 17.13 -17.25 0.46
N LYS A 427 16.99 -17.39 -0.86
CA LYS A 427 16.37 -18.55 -1.52
C LYS A 427 16.99 -18.79 -2.89
N GLU A 428 16.85 -20.02 -3.41
CA GLU A 428 17.30 -20.36 -4.76
C GLU A 428 16.55 -19.53 -5.83
N VAL A 429 17.31 -19.06 -6.83
CA VAL A 429 16.82 -18.34 -8.01
C VAL A 429 16.92 -19.26 -9.22
N THR A 430 15.92 -19.23 -10.10
CA THR A 430 15.89 -20.02 -11.33
C THR A 430 16.54 -19.25 -12.47
N LEU A 431 17.57 -19.84 -13.06
CA LEU A 431 18.29 -19.29 -14.21
C LEU A 431 18.05 -20.14 -15.45
N GLN A 432 17.69 -19.50 -16.55
CA GLN A 432 17.57 -20.10 -17.87
C GLN A 432 18.62 -19.48 -18.78
N ILE A 433 19.73 -20.20 -18.98
CA ILE A 433 20.89 -19.73 -19.73
C ILE A 433 20.81 -20.23 -21.16
N ALA A 434 20.80 -19.33 -22.12
CA ALA A 434 20.93 -19.68 -23.54
C ALA A 434 22.34 -20.21 -23.83
N VAL A 435 22.44 -21.45 -24.31
CA VAL A 435 23.72 -22.02 -24.72
C VAL A 435 24.23 -21.28 -25.95
N PRO A 436 25.46 -20.74 -25.92
CA PRO A 436 26.02 -20.04 -27.09
C PRO A 436 25.96 -20.88 -28.36
N GLU A 437 25.60 -20.27 -29.48
CA GLU A 437 25.38 -20.97 -30.75
C GLU A 437 26.59 -21.84 -31.19
N LYS A 438 27.79 -21.36 -30.90
CA LYS A 438 29.06 -22.10 -31.17
C LYS A 438 29.19 -23.41 -30.40
N LEU A 439 28.45 -23.57 -29.30
CA LEU A 439 28.45 -24.76 -28.45
C LEU A 439 27.30 -25.72 -28.76
N LEU A 440 26.30 -25.29 -29.52
CA LEU A 440 25.20 -26.16 -29.93
C LEU A 440 25.69 -27.23 -30.89
N ASN A 441 25.29 -28.49 -30.65
CA ASN A 441 25.63 -29.59 -31.55
C ASN A 441 24.85 -29.48 -32.87
N LYS A 442 25.57 -29.48 -34.01
CA LYS A 442 25.01 -29.49 -35.37
C LYS A 442 25.20 -30.82 -36.10
N ASP A 443 25.89 -31.80 -35.49
CA ASP A 443 26.10 -33.14 -36.06
C ASP A 443 24.99 -34.09 -35.60
N SER A 444 24.20 -34.57 -36.54
CA SER A 444 23.09 -35.50 -36.25
C SER A 444 23.55 -36.88 -35.74
N ASN A 445 24.80 -37.23 -35.94
CA ASN A 445 25.42 -38.51 -35.51
C ASN A 445 25.98 -38.46 -34.08
N ILE A 446 25.96 -37.27 -33.47
CA ILE A 446 26.47 -37.05 -32.11
C ILE A 446 25.30 -36.69 -31.20
N GLU A 447 25.27 -37.26 -30.02
CA GLU A 447 24.45 -36.84 -28.91
C GLU A 447 25.33 -35.98 -27.97
N ARG A 448 24.99 -34.71 -27.80
CA ARG A 448 25.69 -33.80 -26.90
C ARG A 448 24.85 -33.56 -25.65
N THR A 449 25.43 -33.79 -24.48
CA THR A 449 24.83 -33.50 -23.20
C THR A 449 25.58 -32.37 -22.53
N TYR A 450 24.81 -31.49 -21.81
CA TYR A 450 25.36 -30.34 -21.13
C TYR A 450 25.21 -30.49 -19.61
N LYS A 451 26.19 -29.97 -18.88
CA LYS A 451 26.17 -29.84 -17.42
C LYS A 451 26.69 -28.46 -17.03
N ILE A 452 26.38 -28.05 -15.82
CA ILE A 452 26.92 -26.84 -15.20
C ILE A 452 27.88 -27.22 -14.09
N ILE A 453 29.10 -26.71 -14.14
CA ILE A 453 30.05 -26.72 -13.02
C ILE A 453 29.96 -25.36 -12.35
N ARG A 454 29.94 -25.35 -11.01
CA ARG A 454 29.98 -24.13 -10.18
C ARG A 454 31.25 -24.17 -9.32
N VAL A 455 31.95 -23.03 -9.26
CA VAL A 455 33.02 -22.77 -8.30
C VAL A 455 32.51 -21.72 -7.32
N HIS A 456 32.44 -22.07 -6.04
CA HIS A 456 32.02 -21.16 -5.00
C HIS A 456 32.90 -21.33 -3.77
N ASN A 457 33.55 -20.24 -3.33
CA ASN A 457 34.49 -20.25 -2.19
C ASN A 457 35.59 -21.32 -2.32
N GLY A 458 36.09 -21.56 -3.55
CA GLY A 458 37.11 -22.56 -3.83
C GLY A 458 36.62 -24.01 -3.94
N GLU A 459 35.35 -24.27 -3.65
CA GLU A 459 34.70 -25.57 -3.84
C GLU A 459 34.18 -25.70 -5.28
N VAL A 460 34.47 -26.83 -5.94
CA VAL A 460 34.03 -27.10 -7.31
C VAL A 460 32.97 -28.20 -7.28
N THR A 461 31.78 -27.91 -7.80
CA THR A 461 30.63 -28.81 -7.80
C THR A 461 30.00 -28.90 -9.18
N VAL A 462 29.47 -30.09 -9.56
CA VAL A 462 28.56 -30.21 -10.70
C VAL A 462 27.13 -30.08 -10.21
N LEU A 463 26.33 -29.31 -10.89
CA LEU A 463 24.89 -29.28 -10.61
C LEU A 463 24.27 -30.55 -11.16
N ASP A 464 23.63 -31.33 -10.29
CA ASP A 464 23.05 -32.64 -10.61
C ASP A 464 21.89 -32.48 -11.61
N SER A 465 21.58 -33.59 -12.31
CA SER A 465 20.52 -33.64 -13.34
C SER A 465 19.15 -33.20 -12.84
N ASP A 466 18.90 -33.32 -11.54
CA ASP A 466 17.65 -32.83 -10.90
C ASP A 466 17.62 -31.31 -10.81
N LYS A 467 18.79 -30.67 -10.80
CA LYS A 467 18.96 -29.20 -10.67
C LYS A 467 19.39 -28.51 -11.96
N CYS A 468 19.77 -29.28 -13.00
CA CYS A 468 20.27 -28.76 -14.27
C CYS A 468 19.66 -29.53 -15.44
N GLN A 469 18.85 -28.87 -16.28
CA GLN A 469 18.16 -29.46 -17.42
C GLN A 469 18.44 -28.69 -18.69
N PHE A 470 18.79 -29.38 -19.76
CA PHE A 470 18.95 -28.81 -21.09
C PHE A 470 17.70 -29.09 -21.95
N ASN A 471 17.18 -28.06 -22.59
CA ASN A 471 16.09 -28.18 -23.55
C ASN A 471 16.65 -28.09 -24.98
N GLU A 472 16.67 -29.22 -25.70
CA GLU A 472 17.18 -29.28 -27.08
C GLU A 472 16.44 -28.40 -28.08
N LYS A 473 15.13 -28.15 -27.86
CA LYS A 473 14.33 -27.35 -28.78
C LYS A 473 14.63 -25.85 -28.68
N THR A 474 14.90 -25.37 -27.46
CA THR A 474 15.19 -23.97 -27.21
C THR A 474 16.66 -23.64 -27.10
N GLY A 475 17.51 -24.65 -26.90
CA GLY A 475 18.95 -24.46 -26.66
C GLY A 475 19.26 -23.85 -25.30
N VAL A 476 18.37 -23.99 -24.31
CA VAL A 476 18.45 -23.36 -23.00
C VAL A 476 18.78 -24.38 -21.91
N ILE A 477 19.69 -24.02 -21.02
CA ILE A 477 19.99 -24.76 -19.79
C ILE A 477 19.25 -24.07 -18.65
N THR A 478 18.41 -24.81 -17.92
CA THR A 478 17.71 -24.33 -16.73
C THR A 478 18.34 -24.93 -15.48
N PHE A 479 18.71 -24.11 -14.51
CA PHE A 479 19.17 -24.57 -13.20
C PHE A 479 18.76 -23.60 -12.08
N LYS A 480 18.83 -24.06 -10.82
CA LYS A 480 18.56 -23.26 -9.62
C LYS A 480 19.82 -23.07 -8.80
N THR A 481 19.98 -21.88 -8.23
CA THR A 481 21.12 -21.57 -7.36
C THR A 481 20.80 -20.47 -6.37
N ASP A 482 21.37 -20.57 -5.19
CA ASP A 482 21.45 -19.53 -4.14
C ASP A 482 22.89 -19.00 -3.98
N LYS A 483 23.84 -19.52 -4.77
CA LYS A 483 25.27 -19.22 -4.67
C LYS A 483 25.75 -18.61 -5.97
N PHE A 484 26.02 -17.34 -5.95
CA PHE A 484 26.49 -16.58 -7.10
C PHE A 484 28.01 -16.48 -7.07
N SER A 485 28.65 -16.90 -8.18
CA SER A 485 30.09 -17.00 -8.33
C SER A 485 30.42 -17.44 -9.76
N THR A 486 31.53 -18.19 -9.96
CA THR A 486 31.94 -18.70 -11.27
C THR A 486 31.19 -19.98 -11.66
N TYR A 487 30.74 -20.00 -12.89
CA TYR A 487 30.05 -21.11 -13.53
C TYR A 487 30.73 -21.49 -14.84
N ALA A 488 30.60 -22.78 -15.24
CA ALA A 488 31.03 -23.25 -16.53
C ALA A 488 29.98 -24.14 -17.20
N ILE A 489 29.64 -23.83 -18.45
CA ILE A 489 28.93 -24.75 -19.31
C ILE A 489 29.94 -25.77 -19.77
N VAL A 490 29.73 -27.06 -19.45
CA VAL A 490 30.52 -28.16 -19.91
C VAL A 490 29.66 -29.12 -20.71
N TYR A 491 30.26 -29.84 -21.66
CA TYR A 491 29.51 -30.77 -22.49
C TYR A 491 30.31 -32.07 -22.74
N THR A 492 29.58 -33.14 -23.01
CA THR A 492 30.14 -34.44 -23.49
C THR A 492 29.46 -34.82 -24.78
N ASP A 493 30.28 -35.38 -25.70
CA ASP A 493 29.82 -35.88 -27.00
C ASP A 493 29.90 -37.41 -27.02
N LYS A 494 28.79 -38.04 -27.40
CA LYS A 494 28.70 -39.48 -27.60
C LYS A 494 28.21 -39.78 -29.02
N ALA A 495 28.86 -40.67 -29.72
CA ALA A 495 28.35 -41.13 -31.02
C ALA A 495 27.03 -41.87 -30.83
N LYS A 496 26.03 -41.50 -31.62
CA LYS A 496 24.77 -42.25 -31.65
C LYS A 496 25.02 -43.63 -32.23
N GLU A 497 24.56 -44.68 -31.57
CA GLU A 497 24.62 -46.05 -32.11
C GLU A 497 23.77 -46.11 -33.38
N VAL A 498 24.39 -46.38 -34.51
CA VAL A 498 23.70 -46.71 -35.76
C VAL A 498 23.10 -48.09 -35.59
N ILE A 499 21.82 -48.19 -35.32
CA ILE A 499 21.11 -49.46 -35.41
C ILE A 499 21.11 -49.84 -36.89
N SER A 500 22.09 -50.61 -37.30
CA SER A 500 22.13 -51.26 -38.62
C SER A 500 21.01 -52.30 -38.65
N GLY A 501 19.87 -51.94 -39.23
CA GLY A 501 18.84 -52.91 -39.58
C GLY A 501 19.38 -53.92 -40.55
N GLY A 502 19.76 -55.12 -40.05
CA GLY A 502 20.10 -56.25 -40.88
C GLY A 502 18.87 -56.68 -41.68
N SER A 503 18.95 -56.48 -42.98
CA SER A 503 18.04 -57.08 -43.94
C SER A 503 18.44 -58.60 -44.09
N GLU A 504 17.62 -59.45 -43.52
CA GLU A 504 17.60 -60.85 -44.03
C GLU A 504 16.42 -61.00 -44.99
N ALA A 505 16.80 -61.28 -46.24
CA ALA A 505 15.87 -61.68 -47.29
C ALA A 505 15.72 -63.22 -47.23
N GLY A 506 14.49 -63.67 -47.47
CA GLY A 506 14.33 -65.01 -47.99
C GLY A 506 13.16 -65.82 -47.41
N GLY A 507 12.23 -66.16 -48.26
CA GLY A 507 11.46 -67.37 -48.14
C GLY A 507 9.94 -67.26 -48.24
N LYS A 508 9.46 -67.48 -49.45
CA LYS A 508 8.08 -67.82 -49.80
C LYS A 508 7.48 -68.93 -48.91
N ASP A 509 6.22 -68.97 -48.62
CA ASP A 509 5.17 -69.63 -49.37
C ASP A 509 3.80 -69.53 -48.69
N ASN A 510 2.82 -69.38 -49.56
CA ASN A 510 1.38 -69.67 -49.59
C ASN A 510 0.74 -70.43 -48.43
N THR A 511 -0.42 -70.03 -48.01
CA THR A 511 -1.75 -70.49 -48.39
C THR A 511 -2.79 -70.04 -47.35
N ASP A 512 -3.73 -69.29 -47.80
CA ASP A 512 -5.17 -69.48 -47.94
C ASP A 512 -6.08 -69.51 -46.67
N ASN A 513 -7.19 -68.83 -46.91
CA ASN A 513 -8.53 -68.94 -46.30
C ASN A 513 -8.79 -68.28 -44.93
N GLY A 514 -9.54 -67.24 -44.92
CA GLY A 514 -10.98 -67.27 -45.09
C GLY A 514 -11.65 -66.42 -44.05
N ASN A 515 -12.51 -65.58 -44.55
CA ASN A 515 -13.71 -64.99 -43.96
C ASN A 515 -13.65 -63.78 -42.98
N ASN A 516 -13.90 -62.67 -43.56
CA ASN A 516 -15.19 -61.91 -43.46
C ASN A 516 -15.65 -61.53 -42.04
N ALA A 517 -15.54 -60.26 -41.78
CA ALA A 517 -16.72 -59.48 -41.35
C ALA A 517 -16.41 -57.99 -41.44
N ASN A 518 -17.06 -57.38 -42.41
CA ASN A 518 -17.33 -55.91 -42.50
C ASN A 518 -17.94 -55.42 -41.20
N ILE A 519 -17.47 -54.30 -40.70
CA ILE A 519 -18.34 -53.28 -40.16
C ILE A 519 -17.79 -51.91 -40.61
N ASP A 520 -18.53 -51.33 -41.52
CA ASP A 520 -18.56 -49.92 -41.87
C ASP A 520 -18.76 -49.06 -40.62
N VAL A 521 -17.93 -48.10 -40.40
CA VAL A 521 -18.32 -46.90 -39.65
C VAL A 521 -18.00 -45.69 -40.51
N LYS A 522 -19.08 -45.11 -40.95
CA LYS A 522 -19.18 -43.83 -41.66
C LYS A 522 -18.52 -42.72 -40.90
N GLU A 523 -17.72 -41.94 -41.61
CA GLU A 523 -17.50 -40.53 -41.28
C GLU A 523 -18.82 -39.76 -41.46
N GLU A 524 -19.18 -38.96 -40.47
CA GLU A 524 -20.04 -37.79 -40.64
C GLU A 524 -19.65 -36.69 -39.67
N PRO A 525 -19.87 -35.42 -39.98
CA PRO A 525 -19.01 -34.32 -39.57
C PRO A 525 -19.48 -33.69 -38.24
N VAL A 526 -18.50 -33.30 -37.42
CA VAL A 526 -18.77 -32.50 -36.23
C VAL A 526 -19.02 -31.06 -36.67
N LEU A 527 -20.24 -30.62 -36.51
CA LEU A 527 -20.67 -29.24 -36.61
C LEU A 527 -20.10 -28.43 -35.46
N GLY A 528 -19.61 -27.26 -35.77
CA GLY A 528 -18.90 -26.34 -34.93
C GLY A 528 -19.56 -26.00 -33.60
N SER A 529 -18.76 -25.96 -32.55
CA SER A 529 -19.03 -25.20 -31.37
C SER A 529 -18.63 -23.75 -31.62
N THR A 530 -19.57 -22.89 -31.44
CA THR A 530 -19.45 -21.44 -31.45
C THR A 530 -18.33 -20.98 -30.56
N ALA A 531 -17.35 -20.27 -31.13
CA ALA A 531 -16.38 -19.49 -30.41
C ALA A 531 -17.12 -18.42 -29.60
N ASP A 532 -16.85 -18.41 -28.33
CA ASP A 532 -17.19 -17.31 -27.44
C ASP A 532 -16.24 -16.16 -27.81
N ASP A 533 -16.79 -15.17 -28.49
CA ASP A 533 -16.13 -13.89 -28.76
C ASP A 533 -15.98 -13.13 -27.43
N SER A 534 -14.93 -13.42 -26.69
CA SER A 534 -14.43 -12.46 -25.71
C SER A 534 -13.81 -11.29 -26.48
N VAL A 535 -14.58 -10.23 -26.60
CA VAL A 535 -14.09 -8.95 -27.11
C VAL A 535 -12.99 -8.48 -26.18
N ASN A 536 -11.76 -8.68 -26.59
CA ASN A 536 -10.58 -8.08 -25.98
C ASN A 536 -10.57 -6.60 -26.38
N THR A 537 -11.26 -5.75 -25.60
CA THR A 537 -11.08 -4.30 -25.68
C THR A 537 -9.79 -3.94 -24.99
N GLY A 538 -8.69 -4.31 -25.62
CA GLY A 538 -7.39 -3.77 -25.32
C GLY A 538 -7.31 -2.34 -25.86
N ASP A 539 -7.87 -1.39 -25.14
CA ASP A 539 -7.54 0.02 -25.34
C ASP A 539 -6.13 0.26 -24.79
N ASN A 540 -5.16 0.02 -25.65
CA ASN A 540 -3.86 0.65 -25.56
C ASN A 540 -4.05 2.16 -25.78
N PHE A 541 -4.65 2.84 -24.80
CA PHE A 541 -4.66 4.29 -24.76
C PHE A 541 -3.25 4.74 -24.39
N ASN A 542 -2.58 5.25 -25.39
CA ASN A 542 -1.20 5.67 -25.40
C ASN A 542 -1.01 6.78 -24.32
N LEU A 543 -0.43 6.46 -23.20
CA LEU A 543 -0.09 7.37 -22.10
C LEU A 543 0.65 8.63 -22.60
N TYR A 544 1.34 8.53 -23.74
CA TYR A 544 1.99 9.66 -24.42
C TYR A 544 0.99 10.70 -24.95
N MET A 545 -0.22 10.34 -25.34
CA MET A 545 -1.25 11.30 -25.78
C MET A 545 -1.79 12.12 -24.60
N TYR A 546 -1.89 11.54 -23.40
CA TYR A 546 -2.36 12.25 -22.21
C TYR A 546 -1.31 13.27 -21.71
N ILE A 547 -0.03 12.92 -21.77
CA ILE A 547 1.08 13.81 -21.42
C ILE A 547 1.17 14.97 -22.42
N MET A 548 0.92 14.73 -23.71
CA MET A 548 0.91 15.79 -24.74
C MET A 548 -0.30 16.73 -24.60
N LEU A 549 -1.50 16.21 -24.21
CA LEU A 549 -2.68 17.04 -23.96
C LEU A 549 -2.53 17.91 -22.72
N LEU A 550 -1.88 17.42 -21.66
CA LEU A 550 -1.55 18.21 -20.47
C LEU A 550 -0.49 19.28 -20.76
N ALA A 551 0.51 18.98 -21.62
CA ALA A 551 1.51 19.97 -22.03
C ALA A 551 0.93 21.09 -22.88
N VAL A 552 -0.04 20.79 -23.75
CA VAL A 552 -0.72 21.80 -24.61
C VAL A 552 -1.67 22.67 -23.77
N SER A 553 -2.38 22.10 -22.79
CA SER A 553 -3.26 22.86 -21.88
C SER A 553 -2.45 23.73 -20.91
N GLY A 554 -1.31 23.25 -20.41
CA GLY A 554 -0.38 24.04 -19.58
C GLY A 554 0.24 25.22 -20.35
N ALA A 555 0.64 25.02 -21.61
CA ALA A 555 1.18 26.09 -22.45
C ALA A 555 0.13 27.16 -22.81
N ALA A 556 -1.14 26.76 -23.03
CA ALA A 556 -2.23 27.70 -23.28
C ALA A 556 -2.55 28.57 -22.07
N LEU A 557 -2.48 28.02 -20.84
CA LEU A 557 -2.65 28.78 -19.59
C LEU A 557 -1.48 29.73 -19.34
N PHE A 558 -0.25 29.36 -19.69
CA PHE A 558 0.93 30.21 -19.53
C PHE A 558 0.94 31.39 -20.51
N LEU A 559 0.47 31.18 -21.74
CA LEU A 559 0.33 32.23 -22.76
C LEU A 559 -0.83 33.20 -22.47
N SER A 560 -1.93 32.72 -21.85
CA SER A 560 -3.04 33.58 -21.44
C SER A 560 -2.69 34.47 -20.25
N LYS A 561 -1.87 34.00 -19.29
CA LYS A 561 -1.36 34.81 -18.18
C LYS A 561 -0.36 35.89 -18.63
N LYS A 562 0.46 35.62 -19.65
CA LYS A 562 1.38 36.63 -20.19
C LYS A 562 0.69 37.75 -20.98
N LYS A 563 -0.53 37.48 -21.53
CA LYS A 563 -1.29 38.55 -22.24
C LYS A 563 -2.04 39.47 -21.29
N LYS A 564 -2.35 39.06 -20.06
CA LYS A 564 -3.00 39.92 -19.06
C LYS A 564 -2.06 40.85 -18.31
N CYS A 565 -0.73 40.61 -18.34
CA CYS A 565 0.25 41.49 -17.69
C CYS A 565 0.85 42.57 -18.63
N LYS A 566 0.35 42.68 -19.88
CA LYS A 566 0.85 43.72 -20.81
C LYS A 566 -0.15 44.85 -21.11
N ASN A 567 -1.35 44.81 -20.49
CA ASN A 567 -2.34 45.89 -20.61
C ASN A 567 -2.82 46.31 -19.23
N ASN A 568 -1.93 46.90 -18.45
CA ASN A 568 -2.22 47.88 -17.39
C ASN A 568 -0.93 48.64 -17.11
#